data_602d82b55c7f1226ee41e3381c318ef1
#
_entry.id   602d82b55c7f1226ee41e3381c318ef1
#
_cell.length_a   1.000
_cell.length_b   1.000
_cell.length_c   1.000
_cell.angle_alpha   90.00
_cell.angle_beta   90.00
_cell.angle_gamma   90.00
#
_symmetry.space_group_name_H-M   'P 1'
#
loop_
_entity.id
_entity.type
_entity.pdbx_description
1 polymer ?
#
loop_
_entity_poly.entity_id
_entity_poly.type
_entity_poly.pdbx_seq_one_letter_code
_entity_poly.pdbx_strand_id
1 'polypeptide(L)'
;MSTQQALPLPSPPSNTVVINARCSLRMETDQRVIVVAGLPVHHYRAEDTAAEAYAMVFLVESGFALQTDVARAFGCSVRTVRRNQWRYAQGGMAGLGHEAGWRRGRRRISAKRLRRIEQMKSQGMSNRAIAHKLGVTEKAIRKQVGPSRGAASGQLALPEIRPPKKSAATAPPASSAGGDDDDDDDPGGKRSPSAAPPAAAANDDEPVPKSLDRDASNRTFDRQLAYLGLLTDAAPLFRDGSSIPGAGVLLALPCLIESGLLRISRKLYGEIGPAFYGLRTTLLTLLLMALLRIKRPEHLKERDPAAFGRLLGLDRAPEVKTLRRRLTCLAARHCAEQLGAELARVRVGQRGHLMGFLYVDGHVRAYHGQRSISSNAYVARRHLAMPASTDYWINDSSGDPLLVITGEIDAALTKAMPGLLREVREVVGERKVTIVFDRGGWSPKLFATMIKDGFDVLTYRKGRCRHINERRFVRRRAVLDGRSVDYLLHDEPVRLLNGKLRLRQVTRLSTAAIRRR
;
A
#
# COMPACT_ATOMS: atom_id res chain seq x y z
N MET A 1 -0.55 21.52 -51.88
CA MET A 1 -1.00 21.01 -50.57
C MET A 1 -2.35 20.33 -50.77
N SER A 2 -2.35 19.00 -50.79
CA SER A 2 -3.56 18.21 -51.06
C SER A 2 -4.28 18.04 -49.72
N THR A 3 -5.44 18.66 -49.58
CA THR A 3 -6.36 18.48 -48.44
C THR A 3 -6.97 17.08 -48.57
N GLN A 4 -6.51 16.18 -47.73
CA GLN A 4 -7.09 14.86 -47.59
C GLN A 4 -8.50 15.01 -46.93
N GLN A 5 -9.56 14.85 -47.74
CA GLN A 5 -10.93 14.82 -47.26
C GLN A 5 -11.11 13.60 -46.38
N ALA A 6 -11.42 13.83 -45.11
CA ALA A 6 -11.80 12.76 -44.20
C ALA A 6 -13.09 12.08 -44.70
N LEU A 7 -13.01 10.81 -45.04
CA LEU A 7 -14.19 9.98 -45.37
C LEU A 7 -15.14 9.99 -44.18
N PRO A 8 -16.42 10.33 -44.36
CA PRO A 8 -17.41 10.25 -43.29
C PRO A 8 -17.61 8.80 -42.92
N LEU A 9 -17.09 8.43 -41.76
CA LEU A 9 -17.39 7.11 -41.17
C LEU A 9 -18.88 7.08 -40.83
N PRO A 10 -19.59 5.99 -41.18
CA PRO A 10 -21.01 5.88 -40.84
C PRO A 10 -21.19 5.98 -39.32
N SER A 11 -22.03 6.90 -38.87
CA SER A 11 -22.38 7.02 -37.46
C SER A 11 -22.98 5.69 -36.98
N PRO A 12 -22.59 5.20 -35.80
CA PRO A 12 -23.18 4.00 -35.26
C PRO A 12 -24.71 4.16 -35.12
N PRO A 13 -25.50 3.11 -35.39
CA PRO A 13 -26.96 3.17 -35.23
C PRO A 13 -27.33 3.72 -33.85
N SER A 14 -28.43 4.45 -33.76
CA SER A 14 -28.91 5.10 -32.52
C SER A 14 -29.12 4.15 -31.33
N ASN A 15 -29.20 2.84 -31.59
CA ASN A 15 -29.35 1.77 -30.60
C ASN A 15 -27.98 1.15 -30.17
N THR A 16 -26.86 1.75 -30.51
CA THR A 16 -25.53 1.19 -30.21
C THR A 16 -24.78 2.05 -29.21
N VAL A 17 -24.34 1.45 -28.10
CA VAL A 17 -23.46 2.06 -27.11
C VAL A 17 -22.02 1.67 -27.42
N VAL A 18 -21.16 2.64 -27.71
CA VAL A 18 -19.73 2.42 -27.95
C VAL A 18 -19.02 2.18 -26.62
N ILE A 19 -18.37 1.02 -26.49
CA ILE A 19 -17.55 0.64 -25.33
C ILE A 19 -16.13 1.23 -25.50
N ASN A 20 -15.48 0.92 -26.63
CA ASN A 20 -14.20 1.48 -27.06
C ASN A 20 -14.08 1.40 -28.60
N ALA A 21 -12.90 1.72 -29.16
CA ALA A 21 -12.67 1.71 -30.62
C ALA A 21 -12.92 0.34 -31.30
N ARG A 22 -12.95 -0.77 -30.55
CA ARG A 22 -13.12 -2.13 -31.09
C ARG A 22 -14.43 -2.79 -30.66
N CYS A 23 -15.07 -2.29 -29.60
CA CYS A 23 -16.18 -2.94 -28.95
C CYS A 23 -17.38 -2.03 -28.85
N SER A 24 -18.55 -2.56 -29.14
CA SER A 24 -19.84 -1.89 -28.96
C SER A 24 -20.91 -2.83 -28.41
N LEU A 25 -21.90 -2.26 -27.75
CA LEU A 25 -23.08 -2.94 -27.25
C LEU A 25 -24.30 -2.47 -28.08
N ARG A 26 -24.87 -3.32 -28.89
CA ARG A 26 -26.09 -3.05 -29.65
C ARG A 26 -27.28 -3.39 -28.77
N MET A 27 -28.24 -2.47 -28.69
CA MET A 27 -29.47 -2.63 -27.93
C MET A 27 -30.62 -2.92 -28.89
N GLU A 28 -31.09 -4.13 -28.88
CA GLU A 28 -32.33 -4.53 -29.57
C GLU A 28 -33.48 -4.58 -28.55
N THR A 29 -34.73 -4.67 -29.03
CA THR A 29 -35.90 -4.51 -28.15
C THR A 29 -35.88 -5.46 -26.95
N ASP A 30 -35.47 -6.72 -27.14
CA ASP A 30 -35.39 -7.74 -26.09
C ASP A 30 -33.98 -8.32 -25.89
N GLN A 31 -33.05 -7.97 -26.75
CA GLN A 31 -31.70 -8.55 -26.74
C GLN A 31 -30.62 -7.48 -26.67
N ARG A 32 -29.50 -7.88 -26.09
CA ARG A 32 -28.25 -7.15 -26.05
C ARG A 32 -27.19 -7.93 -26.81
N VAL A 33 -26.54 -7.32 -27.77
CA VAL A 33 -25.51 -7.95 -28.59
C VAL A 33 -24.19 -7.24 -28.40
N ILE A 34 -23.15 -7.96 -27.97
CA ILE A 34 -21.79 -7.46 -27.88
C ILE A 34 -21.11 -7.71 -29.22
N VAL A 35 -20.62 -6.64 -29.82
CA VAL A 35 -19.89 -6.66 -31.09
C VAL A 35 -18.44 -6.29 -30.83
N VAL A 36 -17.50 -7.14 -31.27
CA VAL A 36 -16.05 -6.89 -31.19
C VAL A 36 -15.48 -6.91 -32.61
N ALA A 37 -14.80 -5.85 -32.99
CA ALA A 37 -14.24 -5.66 -34.34
C ALA A 37 -15.26 -5.95 -35.49
N GLY A 38 -16.50 -5.53 -35.28
CA GLY A 38 -17.61 -5.72 -36.26
C GLY A 38 -18.30 -7.07 -36.18
N LEU A 39 -17.80 -8.02 -35.38
CA LEU A 39 -18.41 -9.37 -35.27
C LEU A 39 -19.22 -9.50 -33.97
N PRO A 40 -20.42 -10.05 -34.00
CA PRO A 40 -21.21 -10.36 -32.81
C PRO A 40 -20.57 -11.54 -32.07
N VAL A 41 -20.05 -11.30 -30.84
CA VAL A 41 -19.36 -12.32 -30.06
C VAL A 41 -20.17 -12.87 -28.89
N HIS A 42 -21.18 -12.12 -28.43
CA HIS A 42 -22.04 -12.55 -27.33
C HIS A 42 -23.38 -11.84 -27.41
N HIS A 43 -24.47 -12.57 -27.11
CA HIS A 43 -25.81 -12.02 -27.02
C HIS A 43 -26.53 -12.55 -25.78
N TYR A 44 -27.43 -11.74 -25.22
CA TYR A 44 -28.21 -12.10 -24.05
C TYR A 44 -29.52 -11.30 -24.01
N ARG A 45 -30.51 -11.81 -23.26
CA ARG A 45 -31.77 -11.09 -23.05
C ARG A 45 -31.60 -9.90 -22.13
N ALA A 46 -32.23 -8.78 -22.42
CA ALA A 46 -32.13 -7.54 -21.68
C ALA A 46 -32.51 -7.68 -20.18
N GLU A 47 -33.35 -8.64 -19.84
CA GLU A 47 -33.78 -8.93 -18.46
C GLU A 47 -32.85 -9.89 -17.71
N ASP A 48 -31.94 -10.58 -18.40
CA ASP A 48 -31.04 -11.54 -17.81
C ASP A 48 -29.82 -10.84 -17.15
N THR A 49 -29.97 -10.55 -15.86
CA THR A 49 -28.95 -9.88 -15.07
C THR A 49 -27.69 -10.74 -14.84
N ALA A 50 -27.80 -12.07 -14.90
CA ALA A 50 -26.66 -12.96 -14.76
C ALA A 50 -25.83 -12.98 -16.06
N ALA A 51 -26.50 -13.04 -17.20
CA ALA A 51 -25.85 -12.94 -18.50
C ALA A 51 -25.24 -11.54 -18.73
N GLU A 52 -25.90 -10.47 -18.28
CA GLU A 52 -25.31 -9.12 -18.29
C GLU A 52 -24.04 -9.03 -17.43
N ALA A 53 -24.07 -9.59 -16.23
CA ALA A 53 -22.90 -9.65 -15.37
C ALA A 53 -21.76 -10.47 -16.01
N TYR A 54 -22.10 -11.57 -16.69
CA TYR A 54 -21.12 -12.36 -17.43
C TYR A 54 -20.55 -11.60 -18.64
N ALA A 55 -21.36 -10.86 -19.36
CA ALA A 55 -20.93 -10.02 -20.46
C ALA A 55 -19.87 -8.98 -20.02
N MET A 56 -20.08 -8.37 -18.85
CA MET A 56 -19.08 -7.47 -18.26
C MET A 56 -17.76 -8.19 -17.94
N VAL A 57 -17.84 -9.40 -17.37
CA VAL A 57 -16.67 -10.23 -17.06
C VAL A 57 -15.94 -10.64 -18.32
N PHE A 58 -16.68 -11.16 -19.30
CA PHE A 58 -16.16 -11.60 -20.59
C PHE A 58 -15.36 -10.49 -21.30
N LEU A 59 -15.91 -9.28 -21.41
CA LEU A 59 -15.23 -8.16 -22.07
C LEU A 59 -13.88 -7.80 -21.41
N VAL A 60 -13.81 -7.90 -20.08
CA VAL A 60 -12.58 -7.55 -19.35
C VAL A 60 -11.57 -8.69 -19.34
N GLU A 61 -12.01 -9.93 -19.13
CA GLU A 61 -11.12 -11.09 -19.04
C GLU A 61 -10.55 -11.50 -20.40
N SER A 62 -11.34 -11.34 -21.46
CA SER A 62 -10.85 -11.53 -22.84
C SER A 62 -9.95 -10.39 -23.33
N GLY A 63 -9.73 -9.35 -22.54
CA GLY A 63 -8.89 -8.22 -22.92
C GLY A 63 -9.51 -7.30 -24.00
N PHE A 64 -10.79 -7.43 -24.28
CA PHE A 64 -11.48 -6.63 -25.28
C PHE A 64 -11.76 -5.20 -24.82
N ALA A 65 -11.96 -4.97 -23.51
CA ALA A 65 -12.23 -3.65 -22.96
C ALA A 65 -11.66 -3.49 -21.53
N LEU A 66 -11.37 -2.24 -21.14
CA LEU A 66 -10.96 -1.92 -19.79
C LEU A 66 -12.17 -1.89 -18.84
N GLN A 67 -11.94 -2.15 -17.54
CA GLN A 67 -13.01 -2.10 -16.54
C GLN A 67 -13.74 -0.74 -16.50
N THR A 68 -13.04 0.35 -16.81
CA THR A 68 -13.61 1.71 -16.89
C THR A 68 -14.56 1.87 -18.07
N ASP A 69 -14.21 1.30 -19.22
CA ASP A 69 -15.02 1.39 -20.43
C ASP A 69 -16.28 0.54 -20.32
N VAL A 70 -16.13 -0.67 -19.78
CA VAL A 70 -17.26 -1.56 -19.48
C VAL A 70 -18.20 -0.91 -18.46
N ALA A 71 -17.68 -0.33 -17.38
CA ALA A 71 -18.49 0.34 -16.37
C ALA A 71 -19.32 1.48 -16.96
N ARG A 72 -18.73 2.28 -17.84
CA ARG A 72 -19.37 3.40 -18.55
C ARG A 72 -20.47 2.89 -19.47
N ALA A 73 -20.19 1.89 -20.30
CA ALA A 73 -21.12 1.36 -21.28
C ALA A 73 -22.33 0.66 -20.65
N PHE A 74 -22.14 -0.03 -19.52
CA PHE A 74 -23.20 -0.72 -18.79
C PHE A 74 -23.86 0.15 -17.69
N GLY A 75 -23.53 1.45 -17.60
CA GLY A 75 -24.13 2.37 -16.63
C GLY A 75 -23.87 1.98 -15.17
N CYS A 76 -22.77 1.31 -14.87
CA CYS A 76 -22.44 0.83 -13.53
C CYS A 76 -21.10 1.38 -13.02
N SER A 77 -20.77 1.11 -11.75
CA SER A 77 -19.48 1.49 -11.21
C SER A 77 -18.39 0.45 -11.56
N VAL A 78 -17.12 0.89 -11.67
CA VAL A 78 -15.97 -0.01 -11.81
C VAL A 78 -15.91 -1.03 -10.66
N ARG A 79 -16.39 -0.66 -9.48
CA ARG A 79 -16.53 -1.58 -8.34
C ARG A 79 -17.53 -2.71 -8.62
N THR A 80 -18.59 -2.43 -9.37
CA THR A 80 -19.57 -3.45 -9.79
C THR A 80 -18.94 -4.45 -10.76
N VAL A 81 -18.18 -3.97 -11.74
CA VAL A 81 -17.46 -4.84 -12.69
C VAL A 81 -16.48 -5.75 -11.94
N ARG A 82 -15.65 -5.21 -11.05
CA ARG A 82 -14.73 -6.00 -10.23
C ARG A 82 -15.43 -7.02 -9.35
N ARG A 83 -16.57 -6.67 -8.79
CA ARG A 83 -17.37 -7.59 -7.97
C ARG A 83 -17.91 -8.75 -8.80
N ASN A 84 -18.35 -8.51 -10.02
CA ASN A 84 -18.80 -9.55 -10.93
C ASN A 84 -17.62 -10.46 -11.35
N GLN A 85 -16.46 -9.91 -11.68
CA GLN A 85 -15.25 -10.70 -11.93
C GLN A 85 -14.89 -11.60 -10.72
N TRP A 86 -14.91 -11.03 -9.51
CA TRP A 86 -14.64 -11.80 -8.29
C TRP A 86 -15.65 -12.91 -8.06
N ARG A 87 -16.95 -12.66 -8.25
CA ARG A 87 -18.00 -13.67 -8.13
C ARG A 87 -17.87 -14.78 -9.17
N TYR A 88 -17.54 -14.41 -10.39
CA TYR A 88 -17.30 -15.38 -11.45
C TYR A 88 -16.07 -16.24 -11.17
N ALA A 89 -15.00 -15.66 -10.68
CA ALA A 89 -13.80 -16.39 -10.29
C ALA A 89 -14.01 -17.36 -9.11
N GLN A 90 -14.96 -17.08 -8.21
CA GLN A 90 -15.28 -17.96 -7.08
C GLN A 90 -16.27 -19.07 -7.41
N GLY A 91 -17.27 -18.81 -8.23
CA GLY A 91 -18.38 -19.74 -8.46
C GLY A 91 -18.81 -19.90 -9.92
N GLY A 92 -18.00 -19.45 -10.88
CA GLY A 92 -18.34 -19.50 -12.31
C GLY A 92 -19.66 -18.76 -12.61
N MET A 93 -20.43 -19.28 -13.58
CA MET A 93 -21.75 -18.74 -13.94
C MET A 93 -22.74 -18.76 -12.78
N ALA A 94 -22.69 -19.77 -11.92
CA ALA A 94 -23.56 -19.87 -10.75
C ALA A 94 -23.33 -18.72 -9.75
N GLY A 95 -22.09 -18.26 -9.61
CA GLY A 95 -21.72 -17.13 -8.77
C GLY A 95 -22.24 -15.76 -9.25
N LEU A 96 -22.64 -15.66 -10.52
CA LEU A 96 -23.25 -14.46 -11.10
C LEU A 96 -24.76 -14.42 -10.92
N GLY A 97 -25.40 -15.57 -10.68
CA GLY A 97 -26.81 -15.65 -10.33
C GLY A 97 -27.13 -14.78 -9.11
N HIS A 98 -28.30 -14.14 -9.12
CA HIS A 98 -28.77 -13.41 -7.95
C HIS A 98 -29.16 -14.41 -6.85
N GLU A 99 -28.28 -14.63 -5.88
CA GLU A 99 -28.80 -14.91 -4.54
C GLU A 99 -29.72 -13.76 -4.15
N ALA A 100 -30.85 -14.08 -3.49
CA ALA A 100 -31.92 -13.13 -3.14
C ALA A 100 -31.39 -11.98 -2.27
N GLY A 101 -30.57 -11.12 -2.87
CA GLY A 101 -30.04 -9.89 -2.30
C GLY A 101 -31.11 -8.79 -2.33
N TRP A 102 -30.94 -7.82 -1.49
CA TRP A 102 -31.82 -6.68 -1.32
C TRP A 102 -32.09 -5.96 -2.66
N ARG A 103 -33.30 -6.07 -3.22
CA ARG A 103 -33.70 -5.38 -4.47
C ARG A 103 -33.66 -3.87 -4.28
N ARG A 104 -33.05 -3.12 -5.23
CA ARG A 104 -33.09 -1.66 -5.29
C ARG A 104 -34.56 -1.19 -5.23
N GLY A 105 -34.85 -0.23 -4.32
CA GLY A 105 -36.20 0.29 -4.12
C GLY A 105 -37.02 -0.37 -3.00
N ARG A 106 -36.64 -1.54 -2.51
CA ARG A 106 -37.31 -2.15 -1.36
C ARG A 106 -36.79 -1.53 -0.06
N ARG A 107 -37.69 -0.93 0.73
CA ARG A 107 -37.33 -0.38 2.05
C ARG A 107 -36.87 -1.50 2.98
N ARG A 108 -35.71 -1.31 3.63
CA ARG A 108 -35.12 -2.29 4.57
C ARG A 108 -36.03 -2.59 5.78
N ILE A 109 -36.91 -1.65 6.10
CA ILE A 109 -37.95 -1.75 7.11
C ILE A 109 -39.29 -1.69 6.36
N SER A 110 -40.08 -2.77 6.39
CA SER A 110 -41.39 -2.84 5.77
C SER A 110 -42.36 -1.84 6.44
N ALA A 111 -43.41 -1.45 5.73
CA ALA A 111 -44.43 -0.53 6.27
C ALA A 111 -45.07 -1.06 7.58
N LYS A 112 -45.25 -2.38 7.70
CA LYS A 112 -45.73 -3.03 8.92
C LYS A 112 -44.76 -2.90 10.10
N ARG A 113 -43.45 -3.03 9.84
CA ARG A 113 -42.40 -2.80 10.84
C ARG A 113 -42.26 -1.32 11.21
N LEU A 114 -42.45 -0.41 10.26
CA LEU A 114 -42.40 1.02 10.50
C LEU A 114 -43.50 1.45 11.48
N ARG A 115 -44.77 1.05 11.25
CA ARG A 115 -45.88 1.30 12.16
C ARG A 115 -45.60 0.77 13.58
N ARG A 116 -44.99 -0.41 13.68
CA ARG A 116 -44.61 -0.99 15.00
C ARG A 116 -43.50 -0.20 15.69
N ILE A 117 -42.57 0.37 14.93
CA ILE A 117 -41.52 1.26 15.45
C ILE A 117 -42.16 2.57 15.98
N GLU A 118 -43.07 3.16 15.24
CA GLU A 118 -43.81 4.36 15.61
C GLU A 118 -44.64 4.14 16.89
N GLN A 119 -45.34 3.00 16.98
CA GLN A 119 -46.07 2.59 18.18
C GLN A 119 -45.16 2.40 19.40
N MET A 120 -44.02 1.74 19.27
CA MET A 120 -43.05 1.61 20.37
C MET A 120 -42.41 2.95 20.73
N LYS A 121 -42.29 3.87 19.78
CA LYS A 121 -41.82 5.24 20.02
C LYS A 121 -42.84 6.08 20.78
N SER A 122 -44.14 5.96 20.46
CA SER A 122 -45.21 6.61 21.20
C SER A 122 -45.35 6.09 22.64
N GLN A 123 -44.92 4.86 22.88
CA GLN A 123 -44.82 4.26 24.22
C GLN A 123 -43.57 4.69 25.00
N GLY A 124 -42.80 5.64 24.49
CA GLY A 124 -41.63 6.20 25.19
C GLY A 124 -40.36 5.38 25.09
N MET A 125 -40.31 4.29 24.27
CA MET A 125 -39.12 3.46 24.13
C MET A 125 -38.00 4.20 23.40
N SER A 126 -36.76 4.02 23.89
CA SER A 126 -35.57 4.58 23.26
C SER A 126 -35.26 3.92 21.92
N ASN A 127 -34.62 4.62 21.00
CA ASN A 127 -34.23 4.06 19.69
C ASN A 127 -33.35 2.80 19.83
N ARG A 128 -32.53 2.74 20.89
CA ARG A 128 -31.66 1.60 21.20
C ARG A 128 -32.48 0.38 21.66
N ALA A 129 -33.47 0.59 22.52
CA ALA A 129 -34.36 -0.49 22.99
C ALA A 129 -35.23 -1.03 21.85
N ILE A 130 -35.74 -0.16 20.97
CA ILE A 130 -36.49 -0.54 19.78
C ILE A 130 -35.62 -1.35 18.80
N ALA A 131 -34.38 -0.89 18.58
CA ALA A 131 -33.43 -1.58 17.73
C ALA A 131 -33.12 -2.99 18.22
N HIS A 132 -32.87 -3.16 19.52
CA HIS A 132 -32.64 -4.46 20.15
C HIS A 132 -33.85 -5.40 19.98
N LYS A 133 -35.07 -4.89 20.27
CA LYS A 133 -36.31 -5.67 20.20
C LYS A 133 -36.68 -6.13 18.77
N LEU A 134 -36.23 -5.40 17.76
CA LEU A 134 -36.51 -5.71 16.35
C LEU A 134 -35.35 -6.36 15.59
N GLY A 135 -34.21 -6.60 16.24
CA GLY A 135 -33.02 -7.19 15.60
C GLY A 135 -32.43 -6.32 14.51
N VAL A 136 -32.45 -4.98 14.67
CA VAL A 136 -31.93 -4.01 13.69
C VAL A 136 -30.96 -3.05 14.38
N THR A 137 -30.15 -2.33 13.60
CA THR A 137 -29.23 -1.34 14.18
C THR A 137 -29.98 -0.06 14.61
N GLU A 138 -29.55 0.58 15.71
CA GLU A 138 -30.08 1.87 16.15
C GLU A 138 -30.06 2.92 15.04
N LYS A 139 -28.99 2.93 14.22
CA LYS A 139 -28.84 3.81 13.06
C LYS A 139 -29.98 3.63 12.04
N ALA A 140 -30.49 2.40 11.88
CA ALA A 140 -31.62 2.12 11.00
C ALA A 140 -32.94 2.68 11.57
N ILE A 141 -33.15 2.59 12.88
CA ILE A 141 -34.30 3.19 13.57
C ILE A 141 -34.24 4.71 13.48
N ARG A 142 -33.10 5.32 13.85
CA ARG A 142 -32.89 6.77 13.84
C ARG A 142 -33.11 7.39 12.45
N LYS A 143 -32.75 6.67 11.38
CA LYS A 143 -32.96 7.12 10.00
C LYS A 143 -34.45 7.19 9.63
N GLN A 144 -35.32 6.40 10.28
CA GLN A 144 -36.75 6.35 9.99
C GLN A 144 -37.59 7.29 10.87
N VAL A 145 -37.23 7.45 12.14
CA VAL A 145 -38.06 8.12 13.17
C VAL A 145 -37.37 9.35 13.80
N GLY A 146 -36.18 9.69 13.31
CA GLY A 146 -35.39 10.82 13.84
C GLY A 146 -34.66 10.51 15.17
N PRO A 147 -33.87 11.46 15.70
CA PRO A 147 -33.19 11.33 16.98
C PRO A 147 -34.22 11.25 18.11
N SER A 148 -33.91 10.53 19.19
CA SER A 148 -34.73 10.54 20.39
C SER A 148 -34.73 11.95 20.96
N ARG A 149 -35.87 12.63 21.03
CA ARG A 149 -36.01 13.83 21.83
C ARG A 149 -35.87 13.43 23.29
N GLY A 150 -34.71 13.65 23.88
CA GLY A 150 -34.54 13.73 25.31
C GLY A 150 -35.28 14.95 25.79
N ALA A 151 -36.05 14.81 26.87
CA ALA A 151 -36.73 15.92 27.55
C ALA A 151 -35.72 17.03 27.84
N ALA A 152 -36.11 18.23 27.62
CA ALA A 152 -35.41 19.44 28.04
C ALA A 152 -35.14 19.36 29.54
N SER A 153 -33.90 19.39 29.95
CA SER A 153 -33.49 19.61 31.32
C SER A 153 -32.13 20.29 31.32
N GLY A 154 -32.08 21.33 32.14
CA GLY A 154 -31.09 22.34 32.33
C GLY A 154 -29.63 21.91 32.41
N GLN A 155 -28.81 22.89 32.13
CA GLN A 155 -27.38 22.89 32.38
C GLN A 155 -27.07 22.35 33.78
N LEU A 156 -26.28 21.29 33.84
CA LEU A 156 -25.57 20.85 35.02
C LEU A 156 -24.11 20.59 34.69
N ALA A 157 -23.26 21.15 35.54
CA ALA A 157 -21.82 21.17 35.48
C ALA A 157 -21.20 19.77 35.40
N LEU A 158 -20.07 19.71 34.70
CA LEU A 158 -19.20 18.55 34.61
C LEU A 158 -18.60 18.18 35.98
N PRO A 159 -18.69 16.93 36.44
CA PRO A 159 -17.83 16.44 37.50
C PRO A 159 -16.57 15.85 36.95
N GLU A 160 -15.47 16.11 37.63
CA GLU A 160 -14.11 15.58 37.39
C GLU A 160 -14.09 14.05 37.38
N ILE A 161 -13.46 13.48 36.36
CA ILE A 161 -13.26 12.03 36.24
C ILE A 161 -11.95 11.64 36.92
N ARG A 162 -12.08 10.96 38.08
CA ARG A 162 -11.00 10.15 38.67
C ARG A 162 -10.95 8.76 37.99
N PRO A 163 -9.78 8.18 37.76
CA PRO A 163 -9.66 6.88 37.10
C PRO A 163 -10.04 5.73 38.05
N PRO A 164 -10.74 4.68 37.59
CA PRO A 164 -11.07 3.54 38.41
C PRO A 164 -9.91 2.52 38.51
N LYS A 165 -9.74 1.98 39.70
CA LYS A 165 -8.85 0.89 40.09
C LYS A 165 -9.27 -0.42 39.41
N LYS A 166 -8.26 -1.24 39.12
CA LYS A 166 -8.40 -2.64 38.66
C LYS A 166 -9.16 -3.51 39.64
N SER A 167 -10.09 -4.30 39.16
CA SER A 167 -10.46 -5.57 39.80
C SER A 167 -10.70 -6.64 38.74
N ALA A 168 -10.30 -7.84 39.10
CA ALA A 168 -10.21 -9.03 38.27
C ALA A 168 -11.55 -9.77 38.15
N ALA A 169 -11.57 -10.69 37.22
CA ALA A 169 -12.38 -11.89 37.05
C ALA A 169 -13.75 -11.77 36.36
N THR A 170 -13.94 -12.42 35.28
CA THR A 170 -14.70 -13.67 35.09
C THR A 170 -15.18 -13.74 33.63
N ALA A 171 -14.82 -14.80 32.95
CA ALA A 171 -15.37 -15.17 31.65
C ALA A 171 -16.79 -15.74 31.83
N PRO A 172 -17.61 -15.61 30.84
CA PRO A 172 -18.46 -16.70 30.36
C PRO A 172 -18.66 -16.74 28.84
N PRO A 173 -19.49 -17.66 28.33
CA PRO A 173 -19.04 -18.73 27.47
C PRO A 173 -19.39 -18.51 25.98
N ALA A 174 -18.86 -19.41 25.15
CA ALA A 174 -19.05 -19.53 23.72
C ALA A 174 -20.51 -19.76 23.29
N SER A 175 -20.87 -19.19 22.12
CA SER A 175 -21.89 -19.77 21.24
C SER A 175 -21.47 -19.59 19.76
N SER A 176 -21.16 -20.69 19.19
CA SER A 176 -21.33 -21.36 17.90
C SER A 176 -21.97 -20.57 16.74
N ALA A 177 -21.26 -20.60 15.63
CA ALA A 177 -21.69 -20.93 14.25
C ALA A 177 -20.48 -20.64 13.34
N GLY A 178 -19.86 -21.63 12.78
CA GLY A 178 -20.25 -22.43 11.63
C GLY A 178 -19.48 -21.90 10.43
N GLY A 179 -18.43 -22.59 9.98
CA GLY A 179 -17.70 -22.28 8.75
C GLY A 179 -16.58 -23.30 8.57
N ASP A 180 -16.84 -24.25 7.72
CA ASP A 180 -16.00 -25.37 7.34
C ASP A 180 -14.58 -24.94 6.94
N ASP A 181 -13.60 -25.51 7.58
CA ASP A 181 -12.22 -25.56 7.12
C ASP A 181 -11.73 -27.00 7.20
N ASP A 182 -11.40 -27.53 6.06
CA ASP A 182 -10.81 -28.86 5.90
C ASP A 182 -9.50 -28.94 6.68
N ASP A 183 -9.53 -29.78 7.70
CA ASP A 183 -8.36 -30.24 8.45
C ASP A 183 -7.64 -31.34 7.65
N ASP A 184 -6.40 -31.08 7.32
CA ASP A 184 -5.42 -32.14 7.07
C ASP A 184 -4.46 -32.21 8.27
N ASP A 185 -4.65 -33.24 9.05
CA ASP A 185 -3.86 -33.67 10.18
C ASP A 185 -2.38 -33.91 9.81
N ASP A 186 -1.47 -33.28 10.54
CA ASP A 186 -0.10 -33.76 10.72
C ASP A 186 0.28 -33.71 12.21
N PRO A 187 0.52 -34.87 12.88
CA PRO A 187 0.89 -34.89 14.27
C PRO A 187 2.39 -34.64 14.45
N GLY A 188 2.78 -33.38 14.62
CA GLY A 188 4.16 -32.95 14.85
C GLY A 188 4.41 -32.49 16.27
N GLY A 189 5.11 -33.32 17.03
CA GLY A 189 5.47 -33.17 18.42
C GLY A 189 6.01 -31.79 18.84
N LYS A 190 5.54 -31.34 19.99
CA LYS A 190 6.08 -30.22 20.75
C LYS A 190 7.57 -30.45 21.04
N ARG A 191 8.44 -29.64 20.44
CA ARG A 191 9.80 -29.40 20.94
C ARG A 191 9.91 -27.93 21.35
N SER A 192 10.21 -27.73 22.61
CA SER A 192 10.58 -26.44 23.22
C SER A 192 11.77 -25.82 22.48
N PRO A 193 11.85 -24.47 22.40
CA PRO A 193 13.00 -23.83 21.78
C PRO A 193 14.22 -23.98 22.69
N SER A 194 15.14 -24.85 22.28
CA SER A 194 16.47 -24.90 22.84
C SER A 194 17.22 -23.62 22.45
N ALA A 195 17.89 -23.03 23.42
CA ALA A 195 18.73 -21.85 23.27
C ALA A 195 19.75 -22.04 22.14
N ALA A 196 19.89 -21.03 21.29
CA ALA A 196 20.89 -21.01 20.26
C ALA A 196 22.30 -20.97 20.88
N PRO A 197 23.24 -21.78 20.38
CA PRO A 197 24.64 -21.67 20.77
C PRO A 197 25.24 -20.38 20.23
N PRO A 198 26.27 -19.81 20.89
CA PRO A 198 26.93 -18.59 20.45
C PRO A 198 27.57 -18.78 19.07
N ALA A 199 27.51 -17.77 18.23
CA ALA A 199 28.09 -17.75 16.91
C ALA A 199 29.60 -18.02 16.99
N ALA A 200 29.99 -19.21 16.57
CA ALA A 200 31.38 -19.51 16.28
C ALA A 200 31.83 -18.69 15.07
N ALA A 201 32.99 -18.08 15.15
CA ALA A 201 33.62 -17.40 14.03
C ALA A 201 33.74 -18.37 12.85
N ALA A 202 33.09 -18.04 11.75
CA ALA A 202 33.13 -18.84 10.54
C ALA A 202 34.54 -18.75 9.94
N ASN A 203 35.26 -19.85 9.90
CA ASN A 203 36.39 -20.02 9.02
C ASN A 203 35.89 -20.01 7.57
N ASP A 204 36.47 -19.14 6.75
CA ASP A 204 36.05 -18.88 5.35
C ASP A 204 36.30 -20.02 4.35
N ASP A 205 36.74 -21.22 4.80
CA ASP A 205 37.22 -22.31 3.95
C ASP A 205 36.44 -23.62 4.02
N GLU A 206 35.26 -23.70 4.63
CA GLU A 206 34.41 -24.87 4.47
C GLU A 206 33.69 -24.86 3.11
N PRO A 207 33.83 -25.92 2.30
CA PRO A 207 33.13 -25.95 1.02
C PRO A 207 31.63 -26.01 1.24
N VAL A 208 30.96 -24.89 0.94
CA VAL A 208 29.49 -24.81 0.89
C VAL A 208 28.98 -25.96 0.03
N PRO A 209 28.09 -26.85 0.54
CA PRO A 209 27.60 -27.99 -0.24
C PRO A 209 27.00 -27.47 -1.53
N LYS A 210 27.61 -27.79 -2.64
CA LYS A 210 27.20 -27.36 -3.97
C LYS A 210 25.92 -28.10 -4.34
N SER A 211 24.99 -27.37 -4.95
CA SER A 211 23.81 -27.92 -5.60
C SER A 211 24.19 -29.18 -6.43
N LEU A 212 23.48 -30.29 -6.24
CA LEU A 212 23.73 -31.55 -6.96
C LEU A 212 22.95 -31.64 -8.27
N ASP A 213 21.74 -31.05 -8.29
CA ASP A 213 20.95 -31.05 -9.52
C ASP A 213 21.62 -30.18 -10.58
N ARG A 214 21.61 -30.67 -11.83
CA ARG A 214 22.10 -29.95 -13.00
C ARG A 214 21.00 -29.60 -13.99
N ASP A 215 19.80 -30.15 -13.82
CA ASP A 215 18.62 -29.81 -14.61
C ASP A 215 17.82 -28.68 -13.94
N ALA A 216 17.68 -27.56 -14.64
CA ALA A 216 16.93 -26.44 -14.19
C ALA A 216 15.42 -26.74 -13.97
N SER A 217 14.90 -27.79 -14.63
CA SER A 217 13.49 -28.18 -14.54
C SER A 217 13.18 -29.17 -13.43
N ASN A 218 14.20 -29.85 -12.89
CA ASN A 218 14.04 -30.81 -11.80
C ASN A 218 15.10 -30.59 -10.72
N ARG A 219 14.65 -30.16 -9.55
CA ARG A 219 15.50 -29.82 -8.40
C ARG A 219 15.21 -30.73 -7.21
N THR A 220 14.95 -32.00 -7.46
CA THR A 220 14.52 -32.95 -6.41
C THR A 220 15.66 -33.27 -5.44
N PHE A 221 16.88 -33.48 -5.90
CA PHE A 221 18.03 -33.78 -5.05
C PHE A 221 18.39 -32.57 -4.17
N ASP A 222 18.38 -31.36 -4.71
CA ASP A 222 18.65 -30.17 -3.93
C ASP A 222 17.60 -29.96 -2.83
N ARG A 223 16.35 -30.32 -3.07
CA ARG A 223 15.31 -30.32 -2.03
C ARG A 223 15.57 -31.34 -0.94
N GLN A 224 16.03 -32.52 -1.31
CA GLN A 224 16.44 -33.56 -0.36
C GLN A 224 17.64 -33.10 0.48
N LEU A 225 18.66 -32.51 -0.16
CA LEU A 225 19.81 -31.94 0.56
C LEU A 225 19.39 -30.87 1.54
N ALA A 226 18.49 -30.00 1.13
CA ALA A 226 17.93 -28.95 2.03
C ALA A 226 17.16 -29.58 3.20
N TYR A 227 16.41 -30.65 2.97
CA TYR A 227 15.72 -31.39 4.02
C TYR A 227 16.68 -32.05 5.01
N LEU A 228 17.79 -32.62 4.50
CA LEU A 228 18.84 -33.23 5.32
C LEU A 228 19.76 -32.22 6.02
N GLY A 229 19.53 -30.90 5.83
CA GLY A 229 20.35 -29.86 6.45
C GLY A 229 21.66 -29.56 5.72
N LEU A 230 21.88 -30.16 4.54
CA LEU A 230 23.12 -30.07 3.77
C LEU A 230 23.13 -28.97 2.70
N LEU A 231 22.02 -28.23 2.54
CA LEU A 231 21.90 -27.13 1.60
C LEU A 231 21.23 -25.92 2.29
N THR A 232 21.82 -24.75 2.15
CA THR A 232 21.33 -23.51 2.77
C THR A 232 20.65 -22.56 1.77
N ASP A 233 20.96 -22.69 0.47
CA ASP A 233 20.31 -21.95 -0.63
C ASP A 233 20.61 -22.64 -1.98
N ALA A 234 19.59 -23.01 -2.75
CA ALA A 234 19.77 -23.70 -4.02
C ALA A 234 20.46 -22.79 -5.05
N ALA A 235 21.50 -23.28 -5.70
CA ALA A 235 22.19 -22.56 -6.76
C ALA A 235 21.26 -22.27 -7.94
N PRO A 236 21.32 -21.08 -8.59
CA PRO A 236 20.52 -20.80 -9.77
C PRO A 236 21.04 -21.61 -10.96
N LEU A 237 20.15 -22.29 -11.67
CA LEU A 237 20.40 -22.96 -12.91
C LEU A 237 19.50 -22.38 -13.99
N PHE A 238 20.10 -21.94 -15.09
CA PHE A 238 19.37 -21.41 -16.23
C PHE A 238 19.44 -22.38 -17.39
N ARG A 239 18.38 -22.40 -18.20
CA ARG A 239 18.25 -23.26 -19.38
C ARG A 239 17.88 -22.39 -20.58
N ASP A 240 18.43 -22.72 -21.72
CA ASP A 240 18.10 -22.05 -22.98
C ASP A 240 16.68 -22.38 -23.48
N GLY A 241 16.15 -21.53 -24.33
CA GLY A 241 15.06 -21.86 -25.25
C GLY A 241 13.64 -21.71 -24.72
N SER A 242 13.40 -21.01 -23.62
CA SER A 242 12.03 -20.77 -23.14
C SER A 242 11.65 -19.28 -23.10
N SER A 243 10.50 -18.94 -23.64
CA SER A 243 9.89 -17.64 -23.38
C SER A 243 9.41 -17.59 -21.93
N ILE A 244 9.94 -16.66 -21.15
CA ILE A 244 9.59 -16.48 -19.73
C ILE A 244 8.84 -15.15 -19.56
N PRO A 245 7.58 -15.19 -19.13
CA PRO A 245 6.83 -13.97 -18.84
C PRO A 245 7.56 -13.09 -17.80
N GLY A 246 7.81 -11.85 -18.16
CA GLY A 246 8.48 -10.89 -17.27
C GLY A 246 10.01 -11.00 -17.24
N ALA A 247 10.66 -11.74 -18.14
CA ALA A 247 12.12 -11.91 -18.19
C ALA A 247 12.89 -10.57 -18.28
N GLY A 248 12.28 -9.50 -18.80
CA GLY A 248 12.88 -8.16 -18.82
C GLY A 248 13.32 -7.64 -17.46
N VAL A 249 12.80 -8.14 -16.34
CA VAL A 249 13.27 -7.76 -15.00
C VAL A 249 14.72 -8.22 -14.72
N LEU A 250 15.24 -9.20 -15.47
CA LEU A 250 16.63 -9.64 -15.35
C LEU A 250 17.62 -8.57 -15.80
N LEU A 251 17.19 -7.59 -16.61
CA LEU A 251 17.99 -6.43 -16.98
C LEU A 251 18.36 -5.55 -15.77
N ALA A 252 17.67 -5.69 -14.65
CA ALA A 252 17.99 -5.01 -13.40
C ALA A 252 19.11 -5.68 -12.59
N LEU A 253 19.57 -6.87 -12.97
CA LEU A 253 20.62 -7.61 -12.23
C LEU A 253 21.94 -6.84 -12.10
N PRO A 254 22.46 -6.14 -13.11
CA PRO A 254 23.68 -5.35 -12.95
C PRO A 254 23.54 -4.28 -11.85
N CYS A 255 22.43 -3.53 -11.84
CA CYS A 255 22.15 -2.53 -10.80
C CYS A 255 22.00 -3.17 -9.41
N LEU A 256 21.42 -4.37 -9.33
CA LEU A 256 21.33 -5.13 -8.09
C LEU A 256 22.71 -5.50 -7.54
N ILE A 257 23.61 -5.99 -8.41
CA ILE A 257 24.98 -6.35 -8.03
C ILE A 257 25.73 -5.09 -7.55
N GLU A 258 25.61 -3.99 -8.28
CA GLU A 258 26.23 -2.71 -7.96
C GLU A 258 25.72 -2.14 -6.62
N SER A 259 24.45 -2.33 -6.30
CA SER A 259 23.87 -1.89 -5.01
C SER A 259 24.50 -2.59 -3.80
N GLY A 260 25.15 -3.74 -4.01
CA GLY A 260 25.74 -4.54 -2.95
C GLY A 260 24.73 -5.29 -2.07
N LEU A 261 23.43 -5.28 -2.41
CA LEU A 261 22.36 -5.85 -1.58
C LEU A 261 22.66 -7.29 -1.14
N LEU A 262 23.01 -8.16 -2.08
CA LEU A 262 23.24 -9.58 -1.76
C LEU A 262 24.48 -9.78 -0.90
N ARG A 263 25.57 -9.07 -1.20
CA ARG A 263 26.83 -9.12 -0.44
C ARG A 263 26.65 -8.62 0.99
N ILE A 264 26.01 -7.46 1.16
CA ILE A 264 25.77 -6.85 2.48
C ILE A 264 24.80 -7.73 3.28
N SER A 265 23.72 -8.19 2.65
CA SER A 265 22.76 -9.06 3.33
C SER A 265 23.41 -10.36 3.80
N ARG A 266 24.29 -10.99 3.00
CA ARG A 266 25.00 -12.20 3.40
C ARG A 266 25.91 -11.93 4.60
N LYS A 267 26.61 -10.79 4.63
CA LYS A 267 27.45 -10.38 5.76
C LYS A 267 26.65 -10.21 7.05
N LEU A 268 25.46 -9.59 6.98
CA LEU A 268 24.66 -9.24 8.16
C LEU A 268 23.77 -10.40 8.63
N TYR A 269 23.11 -11.08 7.72
CA TYR A 269 22.17 -12.15 8.06
C TYR A 269 22.83 -13.53 8.14
N GLY A 270 23.98 -13.71 7.48
CA GLY A 270 24.56 -15.04 7.33
C GLY A 270 23.58 -15.99 6.64
N GLU A 271 23.65 -17.26 7.01
CA GLU A 271 22.70 -18.27 6.57
C GLU A 271 21.43 -18.25 7.42
N ILE A 272 20.27 -18.33 6.77
CA ILE A 272 18.96 -18.33 7.48
C ILE A 272 18.47 -19.76 7.78
N GLY A 273 19.40 -20.68 7.92
CA GLY A 273 19.18 -22.09 8.19
C GLY A 273 19.07 -22.94 6.91
N PRO A 274 19.11 -24.26 7.05
CA PRO A 274 19.01 -25.19 5.92
C PRO A 274 17.74 -24.93 5.12
N ALA A 275 17.88 -24.78 3.81
CA ALA A 275 16.76 -24.53 2.94
C ALA A 275 17.08 -24.61 1.46
N PHE A 276 16.11 -25.05 0.68
CA PHE A 276 16.12 -24.90 -0.76
C PHE A 276 15.98 -23.42 -1.19
N TYR A 277 15.10 -22.67 -0.51
CA TYR A 277 14.93 -21.22 -0.68
C TYR A 277 15.62 -20.49 0.48
N GLY A 278 16.90 -20.20 0.32
CA GLY A 278 17.70 -19.53 1.34
C GLY A 278 17.64 -18.00 1.28
N LEU A 279 18.67 -17.34 1.81
CA LEU A 279 18.74 -15.89 1.90
C LEU A 279 18.70 -15.21 0.53
N ARG A 280 19.59 -15.60 -0.37
CA ARG A 280 19.69 -15.02 -1.72
C ARG A 280 18.38 -15.17 -2.47
N THR A 281 17.86 -16.41 -2.51
CA THR A 281 16.60 -16.71 -3.20
C THR A 281 15.43 -15.92 -2.62
N THR A 282 15.35 -15.77 -1.29
CA THR A 282 14.32 -14.97 -0.63
C THR A 282 14.40 -13.50 -1.05
N LEU A 283 15.58 -12.90 -1.00
CA LEU A 283 15.79 -11.49 -1.36
C LEU A 283 15.51 -11.24 -2.85
N LEU A 284 16.00 -12.12 -3.74
CA LEU A 284 15.71 -12.04 -5.17
C LEU A 284 14.21 -12.19 -5.45
N THR A 285 13.52 -13.11 -4.74
CA THR A 285 12.06 -13.23 -4.87
C THR A 285 11.36 -11.92 -4.54
N LEU A 286 11.71 -11.28 -3.42
CA LEU A 286 11.12 -10.00 -3.01
C LEU A 286 11.44 -8.88 -4.01
N LEU A 287 12.66 -8.83 -4.51
CA LEU A 287 13.08 -7.84 -5.50
C LEU A 287 12.32 -8.01 -6.81
N LEU A 288 12.28 -9.23 -7.35
CA LEU A 288 11.55 -9.52 -8.59
C LEU A 288 10.05 -9.28 -8.43
N MET A 289 9.47 -9.57 -7.25
CA MET A 289 8.10 -9.18 -6.95
C MET A 289 7.92 -7.65 -7.03
N ALA A 290 8.84 -6.86 -6.48
CA ALA A 290 8.77 -5.41 -6.52
C ALA A 290 8.86 -4.89 -7.97
N LEU A 291 9.81 -5.38 -8.77
CA LEU A 291 9.99 -5.02 -10.17
C LEU A 291 8.77 -5.39 -11.04
N LEU A 292 8.18 -6.55 -10.79
CA LEU A 292 6.95 -7.03 -11.45
C LEU A 292 5.66 -6.43 -10.85
N ARG A 293 5.78 -5.48 -9.91
CA ARG A 293 4.66 -4.82 -9.21
C ARG A 293 3.73 -5.79 -8.47
N ILE A 294 4.27 -6.91 -8.00
CA ILE A 294 3.56 -7.87 -7.16
C ILE A 294 3.61 -7.36 -5.71
N LYS A 295 2.57 -6.71 -5.28
CA LYS A 295 2.55 -5.91 -4.04
C LYS A 295 2.56 -6.72 -2.74
N ARG A 296 2.13 -7.97 -2.77
CA ARG A 296 1.98 -8.85 -1.60
C ARG A 296 2.38 -10.27 -1.93
N PRO A 297 2.91 -11.04 -0.99
CA PRO A 297 3.20 -12.46 -1.21
C PRO A 297 2.01 -13.26 -1.73
N GLU A 298 0.78 -12.95 -1.30
CA GLU A 298 -0.44 -13.62 -1.73
C GLU A 298 -0.69 -13.54 -3.24
N HIS A 299 -0.26 -12.45 -3.88
CA HIS A 299 -0.41 -12.27 -5.32
C HIS A 299 0.55 -13.16 -6.15
N LEU A 300 1.50 -13.85 -5.51
CA LEU A 300 2.27 -14.90 -6.19
C LEU A 300 1.39 -16.07 -6.62
N LYS A 301 0.26 -16.32 -5.94
CA LYS A 301 -0.71 -17.35 -6.34
C LYS A 301 -1.35 -17.07 -7.71
N GLU A 302 -1.35 -15.82 -8.14
CA GLU A 302 -1.88 -15.37 -9.44
C GLU A 302 -0.88 -15.56 -10.59
N ARG A 303 0.32 -16.03 -10.28
CA ARG A 303 1.42 -16.23 -11.22
C ARG A 303 1.72 -17.70 -11.39
N ASP A 304 2.16 -18.09 -12.59
CA ASP A 304 2.69 -19.43 -12.81
C ASP A 304 3.98 -19.62 -11.97
N PRO A 305 3.97 -20.57 -11.01
CA PRO A 305 5.12 -20.80 -10.15
C PRO A 305 6.37 -21.24 -10.90
N ALA A 306 6.23 -21.99 -12.00
CA ALA A 306 7.35 -22.43 -12.80
C ALA A 306 7.96 -21.28 -13.61
N ALA A 307 7.13 -20.40 -14.20
CA ALA A 307 7.60 -19.22 -14.91
C ALA A 307 8.35 -18.26 -14.00
N PHE A 308 7.81 -17.97 -12.80
CA PHE A 308 8.49 -17.12 -11.83
C PHE A 308 9.76 -17.82 -11.27
N GLY A 309 9.71 -19.13 -11.05
CA GLY A 309 10.88 -19.91 -10.62
C GLY A 309 12.04 -19.80 -11.60
N ARG A 310 11.78 -19.88 -12.90
CA ARG A 310 12.79 -19.72 -13.96
C ARG A 310 13.49 -18.37 -13.93
N LEU A 311 12.81 -17.28 -13.51
CA LEU A 311 13.48 -15.98 -13.28
C LEU A 311 14.50 -16.04 -12.15
N LEU A 312 14.30 -16.92 -11.18
CA LEU A 312 15.24 -17.17 -10.07
C LEU A 312 16.31 -18.22 -10.39
N GLY A 313 16.27 -18.84 -11.56
CA GLY A 313 17.09 -20.01 -11.91
C GLY A 313 16.66 -21.27 -11.15
N LEU A 314 15.39 -21.41 -10.82
CA LEU A 314 14.82 -22.54 -10.09
C LEU A 314 13.66 -23.17 -10.88
N ASP A 315 13.33 -24.42 -10.56
CA ASP A 315 12.21 -25.15 -11.15
C ASP A 315 10.85 -24.46 -10.85
N ARG A 316 10.70 -23.88 -9.66
CA ARG A 316 9.50 -23.14 -9.24
C ARG A 316 9.81 -22.08 -8.20
N ALA A 317 8.94 -21.07 -8.12
CA ALA A 317 8.99 -20.04 -7.09
C ALA A 317 8.70 -20.61 -5.69
N PRO A 318 9.16 -19.93 -4.61
CA PRO A 318 8.71 -20.25 -3.26
C PRO A 318 7.20 -20.00 -3.11
N GLU A 319 6.52 -20.90 -2.44
CA GLU A 319 5.14 -20.70 -2.05
C GLU A 319 4.99 -19.53 -1.05
N VAL A 320 3.81 -18.93 -1.02
CA VAL A 320 3.50 -17.82 -0.10
C VAL A 320 3.81 -18.16 1.36
N LYS A 321 3.44 -19.37 1.81
CA LYS A 321 3.71 -19.85 3.17
C LYS A 321 5.22 -19.94 3.45
N THR A 322 5.98 -20.45 2.48
CA THR A 322 7.45 -20.53 2.57
C THR A 322 8.07 -19.14 2.62
N LEU A 323 7.67 -18.24 1.73
CA LEU A 323 8.18 -16.86 1.71
C LEU A 323 7.88 -16.14 3.04
N ARG A 324 6.67 -16.27 3.58
CA ARG A 324 6.32 -15.69 4.89
C ARG A 324 7.18 -16.24 6.02
N ARG A 325 7.41 -17.55 6.05
CA ARG A 325 8.30 -18.19 7.04
C ARG A 325 9.72 -17.64 6.94
N ARG A 326 10.26 -17.47 5.72
CA ARG A 326 11.58 -16.86 5.52
C ARG A 326 11.65 -15.41 5.96
N LEU A 327 10.60 -14.61 5.68
CA LEU A 327 10.51 -13.24 6.19
C LEU A 327 10.49 -13.20 7.73
N THR A 328 9.82 -14.15 8.38
CA THR A 328 9.85 -14.27 9.86
C THR A 328 11.27 -14.60 10.36
N CYS A 329 12.00 -15.49 9.67
CA CYS A 329 13.40 -15.78 10.03
C CYS A 329 14.29 -14.55 9.87
N LEU A 330 14.13 -13.76 8.79
CA LEU A 330 14.88 -12.53 8.60
C LEU A 330 14.54 -11.48 9.68
N ALA A 331 13.25 -11.32 9.99
CA ALA A 331 12.80 -10.39 11.02
C ALA A 331 13.36 -10.74 12.41
N ALA A 332 13.48 -12.02 12.73
CA ALA A 332 14.04 -12.50 14.01
C ALA A 332 15.55 -12.19 14.17
N ARG A 333 16.27 -11.85 13.11
CA ARG A 333 17.69 -11.44 13.18
C ARG A 333 17.88 -9.98 13.55
N HIS A 334 16.84 -9.14 13.49
CA HIS A 334 16.89 -7.71 13.83
C HIS A 334 17.96 -6.90 13.07
N CYS A 335 18.36 -7.33 11.87
CA CYS A 335 19.42 -6.68 11.07
C CYS A 335 18.87 -5.69 10.02
N ALA A 336 17.56 -5.39 10.01
CA ALA A 336 16.97 -4.59 8.95
C ALA A 336 17.48 -3.14 8.92
N GLU A 337 17.67 -2.52 10.09
CA GLU A 337 18.22 -1.17 10.21
C GLU A 337 19.66 -1.11 9.74
N GLN A 338 20.48 -2.07 10.19
CA GLN A 338 21.89 -2.19 9.75
C GLN A 338 21.99 -2.40 8.24
N LEU A 339 21.12 -3.24 7.66
CA LEU A 339 21.07 -3.42 6.21
C LEU A 339 20.74 -2.11 5.50
N GLY A 340 19.76 -1.36 5.98
CA GLY A 340 19.40 -0.04 5.46
C GLY A 340 20.58 0.93 5.50
N ALA A 341 21.26 1.03 6.65
CA ALA A 341 22.39 1.91 6.84
C ALA A 341 23.59 1.54 5.94
N GLU A 342 23.93 0.24 5.81
CA GLU A 342 25.03 -0.20 4.95
C GLU A 342 24.75 0.06 3.47
N LEU A 343 23.51 -0.20 3.00
CA LEU A 343 23.11 0.13 1.63
C LEU A 343 23.14 1.65 1.38
N ALA A 344 22.72 2.45 2.36
CA ALA A 344 22.81 3.90 2.28
C ALA A 344 24.26 4.39 2.21
N ARG A 345 25.20 3.79 2.97
CA ARG A 345 26.64 4.10 2.90
C ARG A 345 27.22 3.83 1.52
N VAL A 346 26.88 2.68 0.92
CA VAL A 346 27.28 2.36 -0.47
C VAL A 346 26.79 3.45 -1.42
N ARG A 347 25.50 3.84 -1.30
CA ARG A 347 24.91 4.86 -2.14
C ARG A 347 25.54 6.24 -1.94
N VAL A 348 25.86 6.63 -0.69
CA VAL A 348 26.57 7.87 -0.39
C VAL A 348 27.96 7.86 -1.02
N GLY A 349 28.65 6.72 -1.01
CA GLY A 349 29.95 6.55 -1.66
C GLY A 349 29.87 6.76 -3.18
N GLN A 350 28.85 6.18 -3.82
CA GLN A 350 28.63 6.27 -5.27
C GLN A 350 28.11 7.64 -5.73
N ARG A 351 27.23 8.26 -4.93
CA ARG A 351 26.44 9.45 -5.31
C ARG A 351 26.59 10.61 -4.33
N GLY A 352 27.76 10.79 -3.73
CA GLY A 352 28.02 11.81 -2.70
C GLY A 352 27.65 13.24 -3.12
N HIS A 353 27.72 13.55 -4.42
CA HIS A 353 27.34 14.84 -4.96
C HIS A 353 25.85 15.17 -4.87
N LEU A 354 24.98 14.15 -4.70
CA LEU A 354 23.53 14.30 -4.54
C LEU A 354 23.10 14.48 -3.08
N MET A 355 24.02 14.38 -2.14
CA MET A 355 23.71 14.42 -0.68
C MET A 355 23.60 15.83 -0.13
N GLY A 356 23.75 16.88 -0.94
CA GLY A 356 23.64 18.27 -0.45
C GLY A 356 22.27 18.66 0.06
N PHE A 357 21.22 18.01 -0.44
CA PHE A 357 19.84 18.14 0.02
C PHE A 357 19.25 16.76 0.30
N LEU A 358 18.68 16.60 1.48
CA LEU A 358 17.93 15.41 1.84
C LEU A 358 16.49 15.77 2.21
N TYR A 359 15.55 15.15 1.52
CA TYR A 359 14.11 15.35 1.70
C TYR A 359 13.58 14.33 2.67
N VAL A 360 12.97 14.79 3.77
CA VAL A 360 12.35 13.94 4.79
C VAL A 360 10.85 14.06 4.70
N ASP A 361 10.19 12.95 4.43
CA ASP A 361 8.72 12.86 4.37
C ASP A 361 8.21 11.65 5.18
N GLY A 362 7.08 11.83 5.85
CA GLY A 362 6.44 10.80 6.65
C GLY A 362 5.23 10.20 5.93
N HIS A 363 5.25 8.92 5.66
CA HIS A 363 4.14 8.19 5.07
C HIS A 363 3.43 7.30 6.08
N VAL A 364 2.17 7.63 6.40
CA VAL A 364 1.34 6.82 7.30
C VAL A 364 0.77 5.61 6.56
N ARG A 365 1.12 4.42 7.04
CA ARG A 365 0.70 3.14 6.47
C ARG A 365 -0.30 2.44 7.40
N ALA A 366 -1.56 2.30 6.93
CA ALA A 366 -2.60 1.60 7.65
C ALA A 366 -2.23 0.13 7.92
N TYR A 367 -2.42 -0.31 9.15
CA TYR A 367 -2.24 -1.69 9.56
C TYR A 367 -3.58 -2.44 9.57
N HIS A 368 -3.59 -3.60 8.95
CA HIS A 368 -4.78 -4.46 8.83
C HIS A 368 -4.58 -5.85 9.44
N GLY A 369 -3.49 -6.03 10.20
CA GLY A 369 -3.20 -7.30 10.85
C GLY A 369 -4.00 -7.51 12.12
N GLN A 370 -3.91 -8.72 12.68
CA GLN A 370 -4.61 -9.10 13.92
C GLN A 370 -3.83 -8.73 15.20
N ARG A 371 -2.55 -8.37 15.10
CA ARG A 371 -1.77 -7.97 16.26
C ARG A 371 -2.25 -6.62 16.76
N SER A 372 -2.40 -6.49 18.09
CA SER A 372 -2.67 -5.21 18.72
C SER A 372 -1.48 -4.27 18.49
N ILE A 373 -1.72 -3.17 17.78
CA ILE A 373 -0.80 -2.04 17.68
C ILE A 373 -1.34 -0.95 18.61
N SER A 374 -0.52 -0.47 19.51
CA SER A 374 -0.92 0.33 20.67
C SER A 374 -1.48 1.71 20.36
N SER A 375 -1.34 2.22 19.14
CA SER A 375 -1.81 3.56 18.81
C SER A 375 -2.46 3.66 17.43
N ASN A 376 -3.40 4.61 17.31
CA ASN A 376 -4.11 4.92 16.06
C ASN A 376 -3.54 6.20 15.47
N ALA A 377 -3.21 6.18 14.18
CA ALA A 377 -2.85 7.36 13.40
C ALA A 377 -3.95 7.72 12.41
N TYR A 378 -4.07 9.00 12.09
CA TYR A 378 -5.00 9.46 11.06
C TYR A 378 -4.49 9.08 9.68
N VAL A 379 -5.21 8.16 9.02
CA VAL A 379 -4.90 7.72 7.65
C VAL A 379 -5.68 8.61 6.68
N ALA A 380 -5.02 9.60 6.09
CA ALA A 380 -5.62 10.62 5.23
C ALA A 380 -6.45 10.05 4.08
N ARG A 381 -6.00 8.98 3.42
CA ARG A 381 -6.74 8.32 2.34
C ARG A 381 -8.07 7.70 2.78
N ARG A 382 -8.26 7.46 4.07
CA ARG A 382 -9.46 6.81 4.63
C ARG A 382 -10.28 7.73 5.49
N HIS A 383 -9.78 8.92 5.81
CA HIS A 383 -10.39 9.89 6.72
C HIS A 383 -10.78 9.28 8.08
N LEU A 384 -9.95 8.36 8.60
CA LEU A 384 -10.19 7.62 9.84
C LEU A 384 -8.91 7.49 10.65
N ALA A 385 -9.02 7.58 11.98
CA ALA A 385 -7.97 7.12 12.89
C ALA A 385 -8.04 5.59 13.01
N MET A 386 -6.95 4.92 12.69
CA MET A 386 -6.86 3.46 12.71
C MET A 386 -5.42 3.03 13.03
N PRO A 387 -5.21 1.77 13.46
CA PRO A 387 -3.86 1.25 13.65
C PRO A 387 -3.01 1.47 12.39
N ALA A 388 -1.86 2.06 12.56
CA ALA A 388 -1.00 2.40 11.44
C ALA A 388 0.47 2.50 11.91
N SER A 389 1.43 2.46 11.01
CA SER A 389 2.84 2.81 11.25
C SER A 389 3.23 3.99 10.35
N THR A 390 4.23 4.74 10.75
CA THR A 390 4.77 5.82 9.93
C THR A 390 6.14 5.41 9.42
N ASP A 391 6.30 5.40 8.09
CA ASP A 391 7.60 5.22 7.45
C ASP A 391 8.14 6.61 7.09
N TYR A 392 9.30 6.97 7.62
CA TYR A 392 10.01 8.19 7.27
C TYR A 392 10.96 7.89 6.14
N TRP A 393 10.70 8.49 4.99
CA TRP A 393 11.52 8.38 3.79
C TRP A 393 12.51 9.54 3.76
N ILE A 394 13.78 9.22 3.56
CA ILE A 394 14.84 10.18 3.38
C ILE A 394 15.36 10.00 1.97
N ASN A 395 15.12 10.99 1.12
CA ASN A 395 15.45 10.95 -0.30
C ASN A 395 16.57 11.94 -0.61
N ASP A 396 17.41 11.60 -1.58
CA ASP A 396 18.46 12.48 -2.09
C ASP A 396 17.90 13.62 -2.98
N SER A 397 18.77 14.49 -3.49
CA SER A 397 18.38 15.63 -4.35
C SER A 397 17.74 15.22 -5.68
N SER A 398 17.91 13.97 -6.12
CA SER A 398 17.24 13.42 -7.31
C SER A 398 15.85 12.83 -6.98
N GLY A 399 15.49 12.78 -5.69
CA GLY A 399 14.25 12.16 -5.23
C GLY A 399 14.34 10.65 -5.03
N ASP A 400 15.53 10.09 -5.15
CA ASP A 400 15.74 8.66 -4.92
C ASP A 400 15.87 8.34 -3.43
N PRO A 401 15.29 7.24 -2.92
CA PRO A 401 15.37 6.89 -1.51
C PRO A 401 16.81 6.54 -1.10
N LEU A 402 17.28 7.22 -0.06
CA LEU A 402 18.54 6.94 0.61
C LEU A 402 18.32 6.01 1.81
N LEU A 403 17.36 6.33 2.67
CA LEU A 403 17.09 5.63 3.91
C LEU A 403 15.58 5.62 4.18
N VAL A 404 15.10 4.54 4.79
CA VAL A 404 13.71 4.41 5.27
C VAL A 404 13.73 3.96 6.71
N ILE A 405 13.12 4.74 7.59
CA ILE A 405 13.04 4.45 9.02
C ILE A 405 11.56 4.29 9.38
N THR A 406 11.20 3.12 9.89
CA THR A 406 9.83 2.89 10.38
C THR A 406 9.75 3.32 11.85
N GLY A 407 8.99 4.36 12.12
CA GLY A 407 8.76 4.87 13.46
C GLY A 407 7.48 4.33 14.08
N GLU A 408 7.42 4.39 15.41
CA GLU A 408 6.17 4.22 16.14
C GLU A 408 5.16 5.32 15.77
N ILE A 409 3.91 4.99 15.90
CA ILE A 409 2.76 5.57 15.21
C ILE A 409 2.49 7.05 15.50
N ASP A 410 2.84 7.56 16.66
CA ASP A 410 2.47 8.93 17.11
C ASP A 410 3.63 9.92 17.11
N ALA A 411 4.75 9.60 16.52
CA ALA A 411 5.83 10.54 16.44
C ALA A 411 5.49 11.62 15.41
N ALA A 412 4.91 12.73 15.88
CA ALA A 412 4.97 13.96 15.10
C ALA A 412 6.39 14.12 14.54
N LEU A 413 6.53 14.54 13.29
CA LEU A 413 7.84 14.67 12.63
C LEU A 413 8.86 15.43 13.51
N THR A 414 8.40 16.41 14.29
CA THR A 414 9.23 17.15 15.28
C THR A 414 9.82 16.26 16.37
N LYS A 415 9.15 15.17 16.75
CA LYS A 415 9.65 14.22 17.76
C LYS A 415 10.55 13.15 17.13
N ALA A 416 10.23 12.70 15.92
CA ALA A 416 11.02 11.70 15.20
C ALA A 416 12.34 12.27 14.66
N MET A 417 12.37 13.54 14.25
CA MET A 417 13.49 14.18 13.58
C MET A 417 14.84 14.01 14.28
N PRO A 418 14.99 14.18 15.60
CA PRO A 418 16.30 14.00 16.24
C PRO A 418 16.86 12.58 16.08
N GLY A 419 16.00 11.55 16.13
CA GLY A 419 16.41 10.17 15.85
C GLY A 419 16.80 9.98 14.39
N LEU A 420 15.99 10.46 13.46
CA LEU A 420 16.26 10.38 12.02
C LEU A 420 17.59 11.06 11.65
N LEU A 421 17.90 12.21 12.25
CA LEU A 421 19.13 12.94 11.97
C LEU A 421 20.38 12.23 12.48
N ARG A 422 20.29 11.47 13.57
CA ARG A 422 21.40 10.62 14.03
C ARG A 422 21.72 9.54 12.99
N GLU A 423 20.71 8.83 12.53
CA GLU A 423 20.86 7.82 11.47
C GLU A 423 21.42 8.44 10.17
N VAL A 424 20.93 9.63 9.79
CA VAL A 424 21.45 10.36 8.63
C VAL A 424 22.93 10.69 8.84
N ARG A 425 23.32 11.21 10.01
CA ARG A 425 24.71 11.58 10.31
C ARG A 425 25.66 10.38 10.26
N GLU A 426 25.23 9.22 10.74
CA GLU A 426 26.01 7.97 10.65
C GLU A 426 26.27 7.53 9.20
N VAL A 427 25.37 7.87 8.29
CA VAL A 427 25.46 7.49 6.87
C VAL A 427 26.22 8.53 6.06
N VAL A 428 25.93 9.83 6.24
CA VAL A 428 26.54 10.90 5.43
C VAL A 428 27.87 11.41 6.00
N GLY A 429 28.21 11.09 7.26
CA GLY A 429 29.41 11.58 7.95
C GLY A 429 29.35 13.10 8.15
N GLU A 430 30.49 13.76 8.10
CA GLU A 430 30.66 15.21 8.37
C GLU A 430 30.22 16.11 7.17
N ARG A 431 29.57 15.55 6.16
CA ARG A 431 29.11 16.34 5.00
C ARG A 431 28.12 17.41 5.44
N LYS A 432 28.24 18.59 4.84
CA LYS A 432 27.24 19.64 4.99
C LYS A 432 25.98 19.26 4.20
N VAL A 433 24.86 19.13 4.89
CA VAL A 433 23.59 18.66 4.34
C VAL A 433 22.47 19.61 4.75
N THR A 434 21.63 19.98 3.79
CA THR A 434 20.38 20.70 4.02
C THR A 434 19.23 19.69 4.13
N ILE A 435 18.57 19.66 5.28
CA ILE A 435 17.40 18.83 5.51
C ILE A 435 16.15 19.59 5.10
N VAL A 436 15.40 19.02 4.16
CA VAL A 436 14.15 19.58 3.62
C VAL A 436 12.98 18.76 4.13
N PHE A 437 11.97 19.41 4.71
CA PHE A 437 10.78 18.75 5.22
C PHE A 437 9.56 19.65 5.21
N ASP A 438 8.39 19.08 5.39
CA ASP A 438 7.12 19.77 5.36
C ASP A 438 6.83 20.58 6.63
N ARG A 439 5.67 21.27 6.68
CA ARG A 439 5.22 22.05 7.84
C ARG A 439 4.98 21.22 9.10
N GLY A 440 4.87 19.90 9.00
CA GLY A 440 4.73 18.99 10.14
C GLY A 440 5.94 19.02 11.06
N GLY A 441 7.12 19.27 10.51
CA GLY A 441 8.39 19.44 11.26
C GLY A 441 8.67 20.84 11.78
N TRP A 442 7.75 21.80 11.65
CA TRP A 442 7.99 23.18 12.07
C TRP A 442 8.16 23.32 13.58
N SER A 443 9.37 23.54 14.04
CA SER A 443 9.71 23.85 15.43
C SER A 443 11.00 24.65 15.50
N PRO A 444 10.96 25.93 15.93
CA PRO A 444 12.17 26.73 16.07
C PRO A 444 13.23 26.11 17.02
N LYS A 445 12.79 25.39 18.06
CA LYS A 445 13.70 24.66 18.96
C LYS A 445 14.41 23.54 18.21
N LEU A 446 13.69 22.78 17.40
CA LEU A 446 14.26 21.73 16.56
C LEU A 446 15.28 22.31 15.57
N PHE A 447 14.98 23.45 14.93
CA PHE A 447 15.92 24.10 13.99
C PHE A 447 17.23 24.49 14.67
N ALA A 448 17.15 25.03 15.90
CA ALA A 448 18.37 25.37 16.67
C ALA A 448 19.22 24.12 16.95
N THR A 449 18.58 22.99 17.28
CA THR A 449 19.27 21.71 17.48
C THR A 449 19.92 21.23 16.18
N MET A 450 19.17 21.22 15.08
CA MET A 450 19.67 20.78 13.77
C MET A 450 20.88 21.57 13.31
N ILE A 451 20.82 22.89 13.46
CA ILE A 451 21.95 23.78 13.10
C ILE A 451 23.15 23.54 13.98
N LYS A 452 22.94 23.30 15.30
CA LYS A 452 24.02 22.92 16.23
C LYS A 452 24.68 21.60 15.82
N ASP A 453 23.89 20.66 15.32
CA ASP A 453 24.35 19.34 14.85
C ASP A 453 24.92 19.40 13.42
N GLY A 454 25.12 20.61 12.84
CA GLY A 454 25.76 20.83 11.55
C GLY A 454 24.87 20.61 10.33
N PHE A 455 23.54 20.64 10.49
CA PHE A 455 22.60 20.57 9.38
C PHE A 455 22.04 21.95 9.03
N ASP A 456 21.91 22.24 7.75
CA ASP A 456 21.07 23.34 7.28
C ASP A 456 19.60 22.91 7.23
N VAL A 457 18.68 23.86 7.38
CA VAL A 457 17.24 23.59 7.47
C VAL A 457 16.47 24.32 6.37
N LEU A 458 15.64 23.61 5.64
CA LEU A 458 14.72 24.17 4.66
C LEU A 458 13.30 23.63 4.89
N THR A 459 12.35 24.48 5.22
CA THR A 459 10.97 24.08 5.44
C THR A 459 9.99 25.23 5.20
N TYR A 460 8.73 24.89 5.00
CA TYR A 460 7.67 25.88 4.90
C TYR A 460 7.32 26.46 6.28
N ARG A 461 7.17 27.79 6.33
CA ARG A 461 6.77 28.49 7.55
C ARG A 461 5.35 28.06 7.97
N LYS A 462 5.17 27.76 9.25
CA LYS A 462 3.87 27.55 9.88
C LYS A 462 3.33 28.85 10.47
N GLY A 463 2.02 29.08 10.35
CA GLY A 463 1.36 30.25 10.89
C GLY A 463 0.92 31.24 9.80
N ARG A 464 0.36 32.38 10.23
CA ARG A 464 -0.09 33.44 9.31
C ARG A 464 1.13 34.14 8.72
N CYS A 465 1.15 34.30 7.41
CA CYS A 465 2.11 35.18 6.75
C CYS A 465 1.72 36.63 7.01
N ARG A 466 2.69 37.48 7.34
CA ARG A 466 2.46 38.93 7.40
C ARG A 466 2.16 39.43 6.00
N HIS A 467 1.29 40.42 5.89
CA HIS A 467 1.08 41.13 4.63
C HIS A 467 2.38 41.85 4.27
N ILE A 468 2.94 41.54 3.10
CA ILE A 468 4.14 42.17 2.58
C ILE A 468 3.70 43.04 1.39
N ASN A 469 4.13 44.31 1.37
CA ASN A 469 3.85 45.20 0.24
C ASN A 469 4.39 44.60 -1.06
N GLU A 470 3.57 44.53 -2.09
CA GLU A 470 3.89 43.90 -3.38
C GLU A 470 5.14 44.53 -4.05
N ARG A 471 5.38 45.84 -3.80
CA ARG A 471 6.58 46.56 -4.29
C ARG A 471 7.90 46.00 -3.76
N ARG A 472 7.88 45.21 -2.69
CA ARG A 472 9.08 44.59 -2.09
C ARG A 472 9.45 43.26 -2.73
N PHE A 473 8.64 42.76 -3.64
CA PHE A 473 8.92 41.51 -4.37
C PHE A 473 9.76 41.79 -5.60
N VAL A 474 10.88 41.09 -5.69
CA VAL A 474 11.82 41.18 -6.80
C VAL A 474 11.58 40.02 -7.76
N ARG A 475 11.52 40.32 -9.06
CA ARG A 475 11.44 39.28 -10.10
C ARG A 475 12.77 38.52 -10.12
N ARG A 476 12.70 37.21 -10.03
CA ARG A 476 13.83 36.28 -10.18
C ARG A 476 13.47 35.25 -11.22
N ARG A 477 14.41 35.02 -12.14
CA ARG A 477 14.27 34.01 -13.18
C ARG A 477 15.06 32.76 -12.78
N ALA A 478 14.47 31.61 -12.95
CA ALA A 478 15.12 30.30 -12.76
C ALA A 478 14.78 29.38 -13.92
N VAL A 479 15.66 28.46 -14.24
CA VAL A 479 15.41 27.38 -15.20
C VAL A 479 15.07 26.14 -14.41
N LEU A 480 13.85 25.60 -14.62
CA LEU A 480 13.36 24.37 -14.02
C LEU A 480 12.94 23.42 -15.13
N ASP A 481 13.47 22.22 -15.13
CA ASP A 481 13.20 21.19 -16.14
C ASP A 481 13.33 21.73 -17.59
N GLY A 482 14.39 22.51 -17.83
CA GLY A 482 14.65 23.15 -19.13
C GLY A 482 13.71 24.33 -19.48
N ARG A 483 12.80 24.73 -18.60
CA ARG A 483 11.88 25.86 -18.78
C ARG A 483 12.29 27.06 -17.96
N SER A 484 12.33 28.23 -18.55
CA SER A 484 12.54 29.49 -17.84
C SER A 484 11.24 29.89 -17.10
N VAL A 485 11.31 30.05 -15.81
CA VAL A 485 10.19 30.43 -14.94
C VAL A 485 10.56 31.69 -14.16
N ASP A 486 9.67 32.68 -14.18
CA ASP A 486 9.83 33.90 -13.40
C ASP A 486 9.08 33.79 -12.06
N TYR A 487 9.76 34.18 -10.98
CA TYR A 487 9.22 34.24 -9.62
C TYR A 487 9.27 35.67 -9.09
N LEU A 488 8.22 36.08 -8.41
CA LEU A 488 8.22 37.29 -7.57
C LEU A 488 8.55 36.84 -6.13
N LEU A 489 9.72 37.18 -5.64
CA LEU A 489 10.24 36.73 -4.36
C LEU A 489 10.59 37.92 -3.46
N HIS A 490 10.23 37.82 -2.19
CA HIS A 490 10.69 38.69 -1.13
C HIS A 490 11.59 37.89 -0.19
N ASP A 491 12.80 38.38 0.04
CA ASP A 491 13.84 37.75 0.83
C ASP A 491 14.17 38.61 2.04
N GLU A 492 14.02 38.06 3.23
CA GLU A 492 14.26 38.79 4.47
C GLU A 492 14.88 37.91 5.57
N PRO A 493 15.76 38.45 6.43
CA PRO A 493 16.19 37.75 7.61
C PRO A 493 15.05 37.76 8.65
N VAL A 494 14.80 36.58 9.26
CA VAL A 494 13.84 36.44 10.35
C VAL A 494 14.53 36.00 11.63
N ARG A 495 14.03 36.48 12.76
CA ARG A 495 14.55 36.11 14.09
C ARG A 495 13.47 35.29 14.80
N LEU A 496 13.85 34.12 15.29
CA LEU A 496 13.02 33.20 16.05
C LEU A 496 13.64 33.01 17.46
N LEU A 497 12.92 32.35 18.37
CA LEU A 497 13.37 32.08 19.75
C LEU A 497 13.84 33.35 20.47
N ASN A 498 13.02 34.39 20.47
CA ASN A 498 13.35 35.68 21.08
C ASN A 498 14.69 36.29 20.59
N GLY A 499 14.93 36.11 19.27
CA GLY A 499 16.12 36.66 18.62
C GLY A 499 17.35 35.75 18.59
N LYS A 500 17.35 34.64 19.34
CA LYS A 500 18.49 33.69 19.42
C LYS A 500 18.77 32.91 18.15
N LEU A 501 17.73 32.74 17.27
CA LEU A 501 17.87 32.00 16.01
C LEU A 501 17.60 32.94 14.83
N ARG A 502 18.60 33.16 13.97
CA ARG A 502 18.48 33.94 12.73
C ARG A 502 18.37 32.98 11.56
N LEU A 503 17.31 33.15 10.77
CA LEU A 503 17.06 32.36 9.55
C LEU A 503 16.74 33.30 8.39
N ARG A 504 16.86 32.81 7.17
CA ARG A 504 16.44 33.47 5.96
C ARG A 504 15.01 33.01 5.62
N GLN A 505 14.11 33.93 5.33
CA GLN A 505 12.77 33.65 4.86
C GLN A 505 12.60 34.15 3.45
N VAL A 506 12.22 33.27 2.54
CA VAL A 506 11.87 33.61 1.16
C VAL A 506 10.36 33.47 1.00
N THR A 507 9.69 34.55 0.66
CA THR A 507 8.25 34.58 0.40
C THR A 507 8.00 34.72 -1.10
N ARG A 508 7.16 33.84 -1.65
CA ARG A 508 6.76 33.89 -3.06
C ARG A 508 5.39 34.51 -3.18
N LEU A 509 5.23 35.51 -4.05
CA LEU A 509 3.95 36.03 -4.46
C LEU A 509 3.36 35.15 -5.57
N SER A 510 2.17 34.59 -5.33
CA SER A 510 1.47 33.79 -6.34
C SER A 510 0.52 34.68 -7.15
N THR A 511 0.68 34.69 -8.47
CA THR A 511 -0.21 35.42 -9.39
C THR A 511 -1.67 34.94 -9.35
N ALA A 512 -1.93 33.74 -8.88
CA ALA A 512 -3.28 33.23 -8.67
C ALA A 512 -4.05 33.97 -7.54
N ALA A 513 -3.34 34.59 -6.60
CA ALA A 513 -3.95 35.39 -5.53
C ALA A 513 -4.41 36.80 -6.03
N ILE A 514 -3.79 37.31 -7.08
CA ILE A 514 -4.11 38.62 -7.66
C ILE A 514 -5.43 38.58 -8.47
N ARG A 515 -5.79 37.42 -9.03
CA ARG A 515 -7.02 37.24 -9.83
C ARG A 515 -8.30 37.01 -8.99
N ARG A 516 -8.20 36.94 -7.67
CA ARG A 516 -9.34 36.72 -6.74
C ARG A 516 -9.64 37.92 -5.83
N ARG A 517 -9.12 39.11 -6.16
CA ARG A 517 -9.50 40.38 -5.50
C ARG A 517 -10.18 41.33 -6.48
#